data_f39537d9c88f6d52d3e4ce09e425a573
#
_entry.id   f39537d9c88f6d52d3e4ce09e425a573
#
_cell.length_a   1.000
_cell.length_b   1.000
_cell.length_c   1.000
_cell.angle_alpha   90.00
_cell.angle_beta   90.00
_cell.angle_gamma   90.00
#
_symmetry.space_group_name_H-M   'P 1'
#
loop_
_entity.id
_entity.type
_entity.pdbx_description
1 polymer ?
#
loop_
_entity_poly.entity_id
_entity_poly.type
_entity_poly.pdbx_seq_one_letter_code
_entity_poly.pdbx_strand_id
1 'polypeptide(L)'
;MTTVHIENTVADFDTWKVNFDKYERFRAEHGVQSYRVSRSLTEPNEVLIDLEFCDQTAAQAFLPKLEQIMNSPQAQAQLVRHSPPRLYAITAECVPSAAS
;
A
#
# COMPACT_ATOMS: atom_id res chain seq x y z
N MET A 1 -13.76 7.22 -5.03
CA MET A 1 -12.67 6.38 -4.51
C MET A 1 -11.35 7.09 -4.68
N THR A 2 -10.49 6.97 -3.69
CA THR A 2 -9.16 7.58 -3.67
C THR A 2 -8.13 6.49 -3.41
N THR A 3 -7.04 6.49 -4.17
CA THR A 3 -5.94 5.52 -4.02
C THR A 3 -4.72 6.20 -3.42
N VAL A 4 -4.13 5.58 -2.40
CA VAL A 4 -2.79 5.92 -1.92
C VAL A 4 -1.81 4.98 -2.61
N HIS A 5 -0.92 5.53 -3.41
CA HIS A 5 0.08 4.79 -4.19
C HIS A 5 1.45 4.93 -3.54
N ILE A 6 2.11 3.80 -3.31
CA ILE A 6 3.41 3.73 -2.64
C ILE A 6 4.37 2.91 -3.50
N GLU A 7 5.58 3.42 -3.70
CA GLU A 7 6.65 2.71 -4.42
C GLU A 7 7.82 2.52 -3.48
N ASN A 8 8.19 1.27 -3.25
CA ASN A 8 9.28 0.92 -2.33
C ASN A 8 10.25 -0.06 -2.99
N THR A 9 11.54 0.08 -2.65
CA THR A 9 12.51 -1.00 -2.84
C THR A 9 12.82 -1.58 -1.47
N VAL A 10 12.64 -2.90 -1.33
CA VAL A 10 12.81 -3.58 -0.04
C VAL A 10 14.06 -4.45 -0.05
N ALA A 11 14.57 -4.79 1.13
CA ALA A 11 15.77 -5.61 1.25
C ALA A 11 15.50 -7.06 0.84
N ASP A 12 14.35 -7.60 1.24
CA ASP A 12 13.92 -8.94 0.90
C ASP A 12 12.39 -8.97 0.84
N PHE A 13 11.84 -9.30 -0.32
CA PHE A 13 10.40 -9.26 -0.53
C PHE A 13 9.64 -10.15 0.43
N ASP A 14 10.08 -11.39 0.61
CA ASP A 14 9.34 -12.35 1.43
C ASP A 14 9.27 -11.90 2.89
N THR A 15 10.37 -11.40 3.43
CA THR A 15 10.42 -10.87 4.79
C THR A 15 9.55 -9.61 4.92
N TRP A 16 9.62 -8.72 3.95
CA TRP A 16 8.79 -7.51 3.91
C TRP A 16 7.31 -7.87 3.86
N LYS A 17 6.94 -8.86 3.04
CA LYS A 17 5.55 -9.27 2.87
C LYS A 17 4.97 -9.86 4.15
N VAL A 18 5.74 -10.62 4.89
CA VAL A 18 5.31 -11.14 6.20
C VAL A 18 4.97 -9.98 7.13
N ASN A 19 5.82 -8.95 7.17
CA ASN A 19 5.57 -7.78 8.01
C ASN A 19 4.37 -6.97 7.50
N PHE A 20 4.23 -6.82 6.19
CA PHE A 20 3.08 -6.15 5.59
C PHE A 20 1.77 -6.83 5.97
N ASP A 21 1.72 -8.15 5.93
CA ASP A 21 0.52 -8.92 6.25
C ASP A 21 0.10 -8.79 7.71
N LYS A 22 1.02 -8.52 8.62
CA LYS A 22 0.70 -8.30 10.03
C LYS A 22 -0.19 -7.09 10.26
N TYR A 23 -0.18 -6.13 9.35
CA TYR A 23 -0.96 -4.89 9.45
C TYR A 23 -2.28 -4.95 8.68
N GLU A 24 -2.69 -6.11 8.18
CA GLU A 24 -3.91 -6.22 7.39
C GLU A 24 -5.14 -5.76 8.17
N ARG A 25 -5.28 -6.22 9.40
CA ARG A 25 -6.38 -5.81 10.26
C ARG A 25 -6.33 -4.31 10.58
N PHE A 26 -5.15 -3.79 10.86
CA PHE A 26 -4.94 -2.38 11.10
C PHE A 26 -5.40 -1.54 9.91
N ARG A 27 -5.02 -1.95 8.70
CA ARG A 27 -5.46 -1.25 7.49
C ARG A 27 -6.98 -1.25 7.35
N ALA A 28 -7.61 -2.38 7.55
CA ALA A 28 -9.08 -2.49 7.46
C ALA A 28 -9.77 -1.60 8.50
N GLU A 29 -9.26 -1.57 9.72
CA GLU A 29 -9.82 -0.76 10.80
C GLU A 29 -9.66 0.75 10.55
N HIS A 30 -8.69 1.15 9.73
CA HIS A 30 -8.40 2.55 9.45
C HIS A 30 -8.82 2.99 8.05
N GLY A 31 -9.78 2.29 7.44
CA GLY A 31 -10.46 2.79 6.27
C GLY A 31 -9.98 2.25 4.93
N VAL A 32 -8.98 1.37 4.91
CA VAL A 32 -8.56 0.72 3.67
C VAL A 32 -9.62 -0.29 3.26
N GLN A 33 -10.26 -0.06 2.12
CA GLN A 33 -11.34 -0.93 1.63
C GLN A 33 -10.82 -2.08 0.80
N SER A 34 -9.75 -1.84 0.05
CA SER A 34 -9.07 -2.88 -0.70
C SER A 34 -7.63 -2.44 -0.93
N TYR A 35 -6.78 -3.38 -1.28
CA TYR A 35 -5.40 -3.04 -1.61
C TYR A 35 -4.85 -4.01 -2.65
N ARG A 36 -3.77 -3.57 -3.29
CA ARG A 36 -3.03 -4.38 -4.24
C ARG A 36 -1.55 -4.20 -3.97
N VAL A 37 -0.83 -5.30 -3.95
CA VAL A 37 0.62 -5.32 -3.90
C VAL A 37 1.11 -5.90 -5.22
N SER A 38 1.94 -5.14 -5.92
CA SER A 38 2.55 -5.57 -7.18
C SER A 38 4.05 -5.63 -7.03
N ARG A 39 4.66 -6.60 -7.65
CA ARG A 39 6.09 -6.84 -7.60
C ARG A 39 6.64 -6.75 -9.02
N SER A 40 7.75 -6.05 -9.21
CA SER A 40 8.37 -5.97 -10.53
C SER A 40 8.76 -7.35 -11.04
N LEU A 41 8.54 -7.59 -12.32
CA LEU A 41 8.94 -8.85 -12.95
C LEU A 41 10.44 -8.93 -13.18
N THR A 42 11.14 -7.79 -13.23
CA THR A 42 12.57 -7.72 -13.48
C THR A 42 13.38 -7.43 -12.23
N GLU A 43 12.79 -6.70 -11.28
CA GLU A 43 13.44 -6.32 -10.02
C GLU A 43 12.62 -6.86 -8.84
N PRO A 44 12.93 -8.08 -8.34
CA PRO A 44 12.07 -8.74 -7.36
C PRO A 44 11.81 -7.99 -6.05
N ASN A 45 12.69 -7.04 -5.71
CA ASN A 45 12.55 -6.26 -4.49
C ASN A 45 11.94 -4.87 -4.72
N GLU A 46 11.49 -4.57 -5.94
CA GLU A 46 10.68 -3.39 -6.23
C GLU A 46 9.21 -3.72 -6.06
N VAL A 47 8.53 -2.97 -5.19
CA VAL A 47 7.15 -3.23 -4.79
C VAL A 47 6.31 -1.98 -4.98
N LEU A 48 5.13 -2.17 -5.56
CA LEU A 48 4.11 -1.12 -5.66
C LEU A 48 2.94 -1.50 -4.77
N ILE A 49 2.47 -0.56 -3.96
CA ILE A 49 1.33 -0.78 -3.08
C ILE A 49 0.27 0.25 -3.40
N ASP A 50 -0.94 -0.21 -3.66
CA ASP A 50 -2.10 0.64 -3.89
C ASP A 50 -3.14 0.35 -2.82
N LEU A 51 -3.46 1.36 -2.00
CA LEU A 51 -4.47 1.26 -0.95
C LEU A 51 -5.68 2.08 -1.37
N GLU A 52 -6.87 1.49 -1.37
CA GLU A 52 -8.09 2.17 -1.79
C GLU A 52 -8.93 2.61 -0.60
N PHE A 53 -9.42 3.85 -0.67
CA PHE A 53 -10.27 4.47 0.34
C PHE A 53 -11.54 4.98 -0.30
N CYS A 54 -12.62 5.11 0.50
CA CYS A 54 -13.89 5.59 -0.03
C CYS A 54 -13.81 7.04 -0.50
N ASP A 55 -12.97 7.88 0.10
CA ASP A 55 -12.81 9.28 -0.29
C ASP A 55 -11.43 9.82 0.09
N GLN A 56 -11.16 11.05 -0.32
CA GLN A 56 -9.88 11.72 -0.07
C GLN A 56 -9.66 11.97 1.43
N THR A 57 -10.71 12.27 2.18
CA THR A 57 -10.59 12.52 3.62
C THR A 57 -10.09 11.29 4.35
N ALA A 58 -10.65 10.12 4.05
CA ALA A 58 -10.21 8.86 4.65
C ALA A 58 -8.76 8.55 4.27
N ALA A 59 -8.37 8.76 3.02
CA ALA A 59 -7.02 8.56 2.56
C ALA A 59 -6.03 9.47 3.29
N GLN A 60 -6.34 10.75 3.41
CA GLN A 60 -5.49 11.72 4.10
C GLN A 60 -5.36 11.40 5.58
N ALA A 61 -6.43 10.93 6.22
CA ALA A 61 -6.39 10.55 7.63
C ALA A 61 -5.49 9.35 7.89
N PHE A 62 -5.29 8.49 6.89
CA PHE A 62 -4.43 7.33 7.01
C PHE A 62 -2.94 7.67 6.91
N LEU A 63 -2.57 8.74 6.22
CA LEU A 63 -1.15 9.07 5.96
C LEU A 63 -0.29 9.16 7.23
N PRO A 64 -0.72 9.83 8.32
CA PRO A 64 0.09 9.85 9.55
C PRO A 64 0.29 8.47 10.15
N LYS A 65 -0.71 7.60 10.04
CA LYS A 65 -0.63 6.22 10.56
C LYS A 65 0.34 5.39 9.73
N LEU A 66 0.31 5.56 8.42
CA LEU A 66 1.24 4.92 7.51
C LEU A 66 2.68 5.35 7.82
N GLU A 67 2.90 6.64 8.07
CA GLU A 67 4.21 7.15 8.43
C GLU A 67 4.74 6.52 9.72
N GLN A 68 3.89 6.35 10.72
CA GLN A 68 4.27 5.67 11.96
C GLN A 68 4.71 4.23 11.71
N ILE A 69 3.98 3.51 10.86
CA ILE A 69 4.33 2.13 10.50
C ILE A 69 5.67 2.09 9.76
N MET A 70 5.87 3.00 8.80
CA MET A 70 7.09 3.06 8.01
C MET A 70 8.31 3.44 8.84
N ASN A 71 8.12 4.13 9.95
CA ASN A 71 9.19 4.50 10.88
C ASN A 71 9.46 3.43 11.94
N SER A 72 8.73 2.32 11.93
CA SER A 72 9.01 1.22 12.85
C SER A 72 10.34 0.56 12.51
N PRO A 73 11.04 -0.05 13.52
CA PRO A 73 12.32 -0.73 13.25
C PRO A 73 12.23 -1.82 12.19
N GLN A 74 11.15 -2.58 12.18
CA GLN A 74 10.94 -3.65 11.21
C GLN A 74 10.80 -3.10 9.79
N ALA A 75 10.04 -2.02 9.63
CA ALA A 75 9.87 -1.38 8.33
C ALA A 75 11.19 -0.75 7.86
N GLN A 76 11.90 -0.05 8.75
CA GLN A 76 13.18 0.59 8.41
C GLN A 76 14.24 -0.43 7.98
N ALA A 77 14.24 -1.61 8.59
CA ALA A 77 15.16 -2.67 8.23
C ALA A 77 14.92 -3.19 6.79
N GLN A 78 13.69 -3.08 6.28
CA GLN A 78 13.34 -3.55 4.94
C GLN A 78 13.35 -2.44 3.88
N LEU A 79 13.15 -1.18 4.25
CA LEU A 79 13.04 -0.10 3.29
C LEU A 79 14.43 0.37 2.83
N VAL A 80 14.86 -0.10 1.66
CA VAL A 80 16.11 0.34 1.03
C VAL A 80 15.89 1.69 0.36
N ARG A 81 14.74 1.85 -0.33
CA ARG A 81 14.35 3.08 -0.99
C ARG A 81 12.83 3.17 -0.96
N HIS A 82 12.30 4.36 -0.70
CA HIS A 82 10.87 4.59 -0.77
C HIS A 82 10.57 5.98 -1.30
N SER A 83 9.46 6.09 -2.01
CA SER A 83 8.93 7.38 -2.45
C SER A 83 7.85 7.83 -1.48
N PRO A 84 7.61 9.15 -1.34
CA PRO A 84 6.47 9.63 -0.56
C PRO A 84 5.16 9.07 -1.13
N PRO A 85 4.20 8.71 -0.28
CA PRO A 85 2.89 8.26 -0.75
C PRO A 85 2.22 9.34 -1.60
N ARG A 86 1.56 8.91 -2.69
CA ARG A 86 0.83 9.80 -3.58
C ARG A 86 -0.64 9.44 -3.57
N LEU A 87 -1.49 10.47 -3.63
CA LEU A 87 -2.93 10.28 -3.67
C LEU A 87 -3.44 10.48 -5.10
N TYR A 88 -4.31 9.56 -5.52
CA TYR A 88 -4.92 9.61 -6.85
C TYR A 88 -6.43 9.43 -6.72
N ALA A 89 -7.19 10.28 -7.41
CA ALA A 89 -8.63 10.09 -7.55
C ALA A 89 -8.88 9.07 -8.66
N ILE A 90 -9.72 8.08 -8.39
CA ILE A 90 -10.12 7.13 -9.41
C ILE A 90 -11.15 7.83 -10.30
N THR A 91 -10.81 8.03 -11.57
CA THR A 91 -11.67 8.74 -12.51
C THR A 91 -12.48 7.80 -13.40
N ALA A 92 -12.02 6.54 -13.52
CA ALA A 92 -12.74 5.51 -14.28
C ALA A 92 -12.32 4.16 -13.75
N GLU A 93 -13.29 3.27 -13.64
CA GLU A 93 -13.03 1.91 -13.17
C GLU A 93 -13.97 0.96 -13.90
N CYS A 94 -13.44 -0.16 -14.36
CA CYS A 94 -14.23 -1.21 -14.96
C CYS A 94 -13.97 -2.51 -14.20
N VAL A 95 -15.03 -3.04 -13.60
CA VAL A 95 -14.98 -4.34 -12.92
C VAL A 95 -15.85 -5.30 -13.70
N PRO A 96 -15.23 -6.26 -14.42
CA PRO A 96 -16.01 -7.23 -15.20
C PRO A 96 -16.95 -8.02 -14.30
N SER A 97 -18.16 -8.28 -14.81
CA SER A 97 -19.10 -9.11 -14.10
C SER A 97 -18.58 -10.55 -14.01
N ALA A 98 -18.68 -11.15 -12.83
CA ALA A 98 -18.26 -12.53 -12.64
C ALA A 98 -19.12 -13.53 -13.45
N ALA A 99 -20.31 -13.11 -13.88
CA ALA A 99 -21.20 -13.93 -14.69
C ALA A 99 -20.89 -13.86 -16.19
N SER A 100 -20.04 -12.96 -16.58
CA SER A 100 -19.71 -12.77 -18.00
C SER A 100 -18.61 -13.72 -18.46
#